data_3995662b9299327a4bc3f49445107440
#
_entry.id   3995662b9299327a4bc3f49445107440
#
_cell.length_a   1.000
_cell.length_b   1.000
_cell.length_c   1.000
_cell.angle_alpha   90.00
_cell.angle_beta   90.00
_cell.angle_gamma   90.00
#
_symmetry.space_group_name_H-M   'P 1'
#
loop_
_entity.id
_entity.type
_entity.pdbx_description
1 polymer ?
#
loop_
_entity_poly.entity_id
_entity_poly.type
_entity_poly.pdbx_seq_one_letter_code
_entity_poly.pdbx_strand_id
1 'polypeptide(L)'
;MADIDVVLLTANKYLDANKQGPIVQNVRLEDGLVAEALENEGLRIDIKSWADKNFDWSSAKYILIRTPWDYFERSKEFLDWFDSASRLSTFINSTQLIRWNFNKSYLNDFNKSGINIPQTYFISKGANLSLKEAVKKAEESFGRNCDTWVLKPCIAAGAFNTFKFSTSEVDVYEERFNELIGNADFMLQAFQESIVTKGEISLVLFGSTFSHAVHKQAKQGDFRVQDDYGGTVKIYDATQNEIDFGLKVINACEELPIYSRVDIIEDNDGCLALAELEIFEPELWFRFQPESAGKLAKTIKKIYFS
;
A
#
# COMPACT_ATOMS: atom_id res chain seq x y z
N MET A 1 -8.65 -10.79 -30.94
CA MET A 1 -7.39 -10.98 -30.18
C MET A 1 -7.13 -9.68 -29.44
N ALA A 2 -6.64 -9.73 -28.21
CA ALA A 2 -6.33 -8.51 -27.45
C ALA A 2 -5.26 -7.68 -28.19
N ASP A 3 -5.53 -6.41 -28.41
CA ASP A 3 -4.64 -5.51 -29.17
C ASP A 3 -3.55 -4.87 -28.30
N ILE A 4 -3.76 -4.88 -26.97
CA ILE A 4 -2.86 -4.33 -25.96
C ILE A 4 -2.30 -5.49 -25.13
N ASP A 5 -0.99 -5.51 -24.92
CA ASP A 5 -0.36 -6.55 -24.11
C ASP A 5 -0.49 -6.24 -22.61
N VAL A 6 -0.22 -4.98 -22.20
CA VAL A 6 -0.40 -4.55 -20.79
C VAL A 6 -1.04 -3.15 -20.75
N VAL A 7 -2.09 -3.02 -19.97
CA VAL A 7 -2.63 -1.71 -19.57
C VAL A 7 -2.06 -1.33 -18.21
N LEU A 8 -1.41 -0.16 -18.14
CA LEU A 8 -1.04 0.47 -16.86
C LEU A 8 -2.26 1.21 -16.32
N LEU A 9 -2.70 0.82 -15.13
CA LEU A 9 -3.91 1.35 -14.53
C LEU A 9 -3.63 2.53 -13.62
N THR A 10 -4.31 3.64 -13.87
CA THR A 10 -4.17 4.87 -13.08
C THR A 10 -5.53 5.48 -12.73
N ALA A 11 -5.55 6.66 -12.10
CA ALA A 11 -6.75 7.47 -11.88
C ALA A 11 -6.92 8.56 -12.93
N ASN A 12 -8.16 8.98 -13.20
CA ASN A 12 -8.49 10.02 -14.17
C ASN A 12 -7.68 11.31 -13.99
N LYS A 13 -7.45 11.71 -12.73
CA LYS A 13 -6.71 12.94 -12.39
C LYS A 13 -5.28 12.97 -12.94
N TYR A 14 -4.66 11.82 -13.16
CA TYR A 14 -3.29 11.72 -13.66
C TYR A 14 -3.20 11.73 -15.19
N LEU A 15 -4.31 11.42 -15.87
CA LEU A 15 -4.45 11.52 -17.33
C LEU A 15 -4.90 12.89 -17.81
N ASP A 16 -5.52 13.70 -16.95
CA ASP A 16 -6.00 15.06 -17.29
C ASP A 16 -4.83 16.01 -17.47
N ALA A 17 -4.55 16.42 -18.72
CA ALA A 17 -3.45 17.32 -19.06
C ALA A 17 -3.52 18.68 -18.33
N ASN A 18 -4.71 19.10 -17.87
CA ASN A 18 -4.88 20.35 -17.14
C ASN A 18 -4.50 20.23 -15.66
N LYS A 19 -4.41 19.02 -15.13
CA LYS A 19 -3.96 18.80 -13.74
C LYS A 19 -2.46 18.94 -13.65
N GLN A 20 -2.02 19.72 -12.69
CA GLN A 20 -0.61 20.02 -12.42
C GLN A 20 -0.33 19.81 -10.90
N GLY A 21 0.93 19.76 -10.55
CA GLY A 21 1.42 19.62 -9.18
C GLY A 21 2.46 18.51 -9.05
N PRO A 22 3.23 18.53 -7.96
CA PRO A 22 4.35 17.58 -7.79
C PRO A 22 3.90 16.11 -7.86
N ILE A 23 2.80 15.74 -7.19
CA ILE A 23 2.28 14.37 -7.19
C ILE A 23 1.91 13.93 -8.60
N VAL A 24 1.19 14.79 -9.35
CA VAL A 24 0.78 14.46 -10.73
C VAL A 24 1.99 14.26 -11.63
N GLN A 25 3.02 15.10 -11.46
CA GLN A 25 4.27 15.00 -12.22
C GLN A 25 5.03 13.72 -11.85
N ASN A 26 5.14 13.39 -10.56
CA ASN A 26 5.78 12.15 -10.09
C ASN A 26 5.08 10.91 -10.65
N VAL A 27 3.75 10.85 -10.57
CA VAL A 27 2.97 9.74 -11.11
C VAL A 27 3.20 9.56 -12.60
N ARG A 28 3.12 10.65 -13.38
CA ARG A 28 3.35 10.60 -14.84
C ARG A 28 4.77 10.16 -15.18
N LEU A 29 5.76 10.64 -14.42
CA LEU A 29 7.14 10.23 -14.60
C LEU A 29 7.29 8.72 -14.32
N GLU A 30 6.79 8.23 -13.20
CA GLU A 30 6.95 6.83 -12.79
C GLU A 30 6.18 5.87 -13.70
N ASP A 31 4.93 6.19 -14.04
CA ASP A 31 4.14 5.38 -14.97
C ASP A 31 4.74 5.41 -16.38
N GLY A 32 5.31 6.56 -16.81
CA GLY A 32 6.04 6.69 -18.06
C GLY A 32 7.30 5.81 -18.11
N LEU A 33 8.10 5.77 -17.04
CA LEU A 33 9.27 4.89 -16.93
C LEU A 33 8.90 3.41 -17.06
N VAL A 34 7.78 3.01 -16.45
CA VAL A 34 7.29 1.63 -16.54
C VAL A 34 6.77 1.32 -17.94
N ALA A 35 6.02 2.24 -18.56
CA ALA A 35 5.54 2.09 -19.94
C ALA A 35 6.71 1.91 -20.91
N GLU A 36 7.68 2.82 -20.88
CA GLU A 36 8.88 2.76 -21.71
C GLU A 36 9.67 1.45 -21.51
N ALA A 37 9.83 1.03 -20.26
CA ALA A 37 10.54 -0.22 -19.97
C ALA A 37 9.82 -1.46 -20.53
N LEU A 38 8.49 -1.50 -20.48
CA LEU A 38 7.69 -2.60 -21.04
C LEU A 38 7.70 -2.56 -22.59
N GLU A 39 7.65 -1.37 -23.19
CA GLU A 39 7.78 -1.19 -24.65
C GLU A 39 9.17 -1.64 -25.15
N ASN A 40 10.22 -1.36 -24.39
CA ASN A 40 11.58 -1.84 -24.69
C ASN A 40 11.71 -3.37 -24.64
N GLU A 41 10.83 -4.05 -23.87
CA GLU A 41 10.69 -5.51 -23.91
C GLU A 41 9.79 -6.01 -25.07
N GLY A 42 9.34 -5.11 -25.96
CA GLY A 42 8.55 -5.43 -27.14
C GLY A 42 7.06 -5.63 -26.86
N LEU A 43 6.53 -5.09 -25.76
CA LEU A 43 5.11 -5.17 -25.39
C LEU A 43 4.35 -3.93 -25.86
N ARG A 44 3.10 -4.11 -26.26
CA ARG A 44 2.18 -3.02 -26.61
C ARG A 44 1.50 -2.53 -25.35
N ILE A 45 1.71 -1.26 -25.00
CA ILE A 45 1.28 -0.66 -23.74
C ILE A 45 0.22 0.42 -24.00
N ASP A 46 -0.72 0.53 -23.08
CA ASP A 46 -1.62 1.68 -22.97
C ASP A 46 -1.78 2.08 -21.50
N ILE A 47 -2.10 3.32 -21.22
CA ILE A 47 -2.34 3.83 -19.86
C ILE A 47 -3.80 4.25 -19.77
N LYS A 48 -4.56 3.62 -18.88
CA LYS A 48 -6.00 3.85 -18.73
C LYS A 48 -6.38 4.12 -17.28
N SER A 49 -7.40 4.95 -17.14
CA SER A 49 -8.06 5.09 -15.86
C SER A 49 -8.99 3.90 -15.62
N TRP A 50 -9.01 3.38 -14.38
CA TRP A 50 -9.97 2.38 -13.98
C TRP A 50 -11.43 2.85 -14.13
N ALA A 51 -11.66 4.17 -14.06
CA ALA A 51 -12.97 4.80 -14.17
C ALA A 51 -13.37 5.14 -15.62
N ASP A 52 -12.58 4.73 -16.63
CA ASP A 52 -12.93 4.92 -18.04
C ASP A 52 -14.03 3.94 -18.44
N LYS A 53 -15.26 4.44 -18.57
CA LYS A 53 -16.44 3.65 -18.95
C LYS A 53 -16.49 3.28 -20.44
N ASN A 54 -15.65 3.90 -21.26
CA ASN A 54 -15.63 3.69 -22.71
C ASN A 54 -14.54 2.69 -23.13
N PHE A 55 -13.65 2.32 -22.23
CA PHE A 55 -12.57 1.39 -22.54
C PHE A 55 -13.06 -0.06 -22.48
N ASP A 56 -12.80 -0.81 -23.54
CA ASP A 56 -13.07 -2.25 -23.58
C ASP A 56 -11.92 -3.04 -22.94
N TRP A 57 -12.11 -3.46 -21.69
CA TRP A 57 -11.11 -4.20 -20.92
C TRP A 57 -10.73 -5.55 -21.55
N SER A 58 -11.57 -6.13 -22.43
CA SER A 58 -11.22 -7.36 -23.15
C SER A 58 -10.16 -7.14 -24.23
N SER A 59 -9.88 -5.89 -24.60
CA SER A 59 -8.80 -5.52 -25.53
C SER A 59 -7.40 -5.63 -24.94
N ALA A 60 -7.27 -5.74 -23.61
CA ALA A 60 -6.02 -5.91 -22.91
C ALA A 60 -5.79 -7.36 -22.46
N LYS A 61 -4.59 -7.90 -22.63
CA LYS A 61 -4.25 -9.22 -22.07
C LYS A 61 -4.05 -9.14 -20.57
N TYR A 62 -3.30 -8.14 -20.13
CA TYR A 62 -2.94 -7.96 -18.72
C TYR A 62 -3.21 -6.53 -18.25
N ILE A 63 -3.54 -6.40 -16.97
CA ILE A 63 -3.69 -5.12 -16.28
C ILE A 63 -2.65 -5.04 -15.15
N LEU A 64 -1.77 -4.05 -15.21
CA LEU A 64 -0.82 -3.71 -14.15
C LEU A 64 -1.35 -2.50 -13.38
N ILE A 65 -1.75 -2.71 -12.14
CA ILE A 65 -2.22 -1.62 -11.29
C ILE A 65 -1.03 -0.77 -10.85
N ARG A 66 -1.15 0.54 -11.09
CA ARG A 66 -0.09 1.49 -10.72
C ARG A 66 -0.60 2.53 -9.74
N THR A 67 -1.42 3.45 -10.17
CA THR A 67 -1.74 4.67 -9.43
C THR A 67 -3.24 5.00 -9.42
N PRO A 68 -4.14 4.07 -9.08
CA PRO A 68 -5.58 4.33 -9.01
C PRO A 68 -5.95 5.08 -7.70
N TRP A 69 -5.15 6.03 -7.25
CA TRP A 69 -5.16 6.65 -5.91
C TRP A 69 -6.35 7.59 -5.64
N ASP A 70 -7.51 7.24 -6.15
CA ASP A 70 -8.83 7.75 -5.78
C ASP A 70 -9.80 6.60 -5.39
N TYR A 71 -9.30 5.35 -5.43
CA TYR A 71 -10.10 4.16 -5.18
C TYR A 71 -10.70 4.11 -3.76
N PHE A 72 -9.98 4.60 -2.76
CA PHE A 72 -10.43 4.56 -1.36
C PHE A 72 -11.60 5.52 -1.10
N GLU A 73 -11.71 6.62 -1.86
CA GLU A 73 -12.85 7.53 -1.83
C GLU A 73 -14.09 6.92 -2.49
N ARG A 74 -13.89 5.98 -3.41
CA ARG A 74 -14.87 5.34 -4.27
C ARG A 74 -14.77 3.81 -4.22
N SER A 75 -14.47 3.25 -3.05
CA SER A 75 -14.06 1.85 -2.89
C SER A 75 -15.06 0.84 -3.43
N LYS A 76 -16.38 1.09 -3.27
CA LYS A 76 -17.43 0.23 -3.85
C LYS A 76 -17.39 0.23 -5.37
N GLU A 77 -17.29 1.42 -6.00
CA GLU A 77 -17.25 1.55 -7.46
C GLU A 77 -16.00 0.89 -8.03
N PHE A 78 -14.87 1.08 -7.35
CA PHE A 78 -13.61 0.42 -7.73
C PHE A 78 -13.73 -1.10 -7.67
N LEU A 79 -14.29 -1.66 -6.60
CA LEU A 79 -14.48 -3.10 -6.46
C LEU A 79 -15.46 -3.67 -7.50
N ASP A 80 -16.56 -2.97 -7.79
CA ASP A 80 -17.52 -3.36 -8.83
C ASP A 80 -16.83 -3.39 -10.22
N TRP A 81 -15.98 -2.38 -10.50
CA TRP A 81 -15.15 -2.36 -11.71
C TRP A 81 -14.13 -3.50 -11.73
N PHE A 82 -13.39 -3.70 -10.63
CA PHE A 82 -12.37 -4.75 -10.51
C PHE A 82 -12.95 -6.14 -10.74
N ASP A 83 -14.15 -6.40 -10.19
CA ASP A 83 -14.89 -7.65 -10.42
C ASP A 83 -15.28 -7.86 -11.89
N SER A 84 -15.61 -6.79 -12.57
CA SER A 84 -15.97 -6.84 -13.99
C SER A 84 -14.73 -7.02 -14.87
N ALA A 85 -13.68 -6.22 -14.64
CA ALA A 85 -12.43 -6.25 -15.40
C ALA A 85 -11.67 -7.58 -15.23
N SER A 86 -11.71 -8.19 -14.03
CA SER A 86 -11.05 -9.46 -13.74
C SER A 86 -11.64 -10.67 -14.49
N ARG A 87 -12.84 -10.53 -15.08
CA ARG A 87 -13.44 -11.54 -15.95
C ARG A 87 -13.01 -11.40 -17.41
N LEU A 88 -12.45 -10.26 -17.76
CA LEU A 88 -12.11 -9.87 -19.14
C LEU A 88 -10.61 -9.88 -19.39
N SER A 89 -9.82 -9.56 -18.38
CA SER A 89 -8.36 -9.45 -18.42
C SER A 89 -7.71 -10.08 -17.21
N THR A 90 -6.46 -10.48 -17.33
CA THR A 90 -5.64 -10.99 -16.22
C THR A 90 -4.91 -9.84 -15.52
N PHE A 91 -4.95 -9.81 -14.20
CA PHE A 91 -4.19 -8.84 -13.43
C PHE A 91 -2.76 -9.31 -13.14
N ILE A 92 -1.80 -8.38 -13.17
CA ILE A 92 -0.43 -8.58 -12.70
C ILE A 92 -0.39 -8.19 -11.22
N ASN A 93 0.06 -9.07 -10.40
CA ASN A 93 -0.40 -9.66 -9.18
C ASN A 93 -1.82 -10.24 -9.33
N SER A 94 -2.03 -11.46 -8.85
CA SER A 94 -3.29 -12.17 -9.04
C SER A 94 -4.47 -11.43 -8.39
N THR A 95 -5.66 -11.62 -8.93
CA THR A 95 -6.89 -11.02 -8.37
C THR A 95 -7.14 -11.45 -6.93
N GLN A 96 -6.74 -12.68 -6.56
CA GLN A 96 -6.84 -13.19 -5.19
C GLN A 96 -5.92 -12.42 -4.26
N LEU A 97 -4.67 -12.24 -4.66
CA LEU A 97 -3.66 -11.51 -3.89
C LEU A 97 -4.04 -10.03 -3.72
N ILE A 98 -4.53 -9.38 -4.80
CA ILE A 98 -5.01 -7.99 -4.77
C ILE A 98 -6.19 -7.85 -3.80
N ARG A 99 -7.19 -8.75 -3.85
CA ARG A 99 -8.35 -8.71 -2.96
C ARG A 99 -7.96 -8.85 -1.50
N TRP A 100 -7.05 -9.77 -1.20
CA TRP A 100 -6.55 -9.96 0.15
C TRP A 100 -5.82 -8.71 0.65
N ASN A 101 -4.97 -8.10 -0.17
CA ASN A 101 -4.19 -6.92 0.19
C ASN A 101 -5.02 -5.61 0.24
N PHE A 102 -6.19 -5.58 -0.40
CA PHE A 102 -7.06 -4.40 -0.43
C PHE A 102 -7.52 -3.94 0.96
N ASN A 103 -7.65 -4.85 1.91
CA ASN A 103 -8.01 -4.57 3.30
C ASN A 103 -6.83 -4.90 4.22
N LYS A 104 -6.31 -3.91 4.95
CA LYS A 104 -5.14 -4.03 5.84
C LYS A 104 -5.30 -5.04 6.98
N SER A 105 -6.46 -5.69 7.13
CA SER A 105 -6.62 -6.84 8.01
C SER A 105 -5.67 -8.01 7.69
N TYR A 106 -5.07 -8.03 6.48
CA TYR A 106 -4.00 -8.97 6.11
C TYR A 106 -2.81 -8.93 7.09
N LEU A 107 -2.59 -7.82 7.78
CA LEU A 107 -1.57 -7.74 8.83
C LEU A 107 -1.81 -8.74 9.96
N ASN A 108 -3.08 -9.06 10.27
CA ASN A 108 -3.40 -10.09 11.25
C ASN A 108 -2.99 -11.49 10.77
N ASP A 109 -3.05 -11.76 9.47
CA ASP A 109 -2.62 -13.03 8.89
C ASP A 109 -1.10 -13.16 8.97
N PHE A 110 -0.37 -12.08 8.70
CA PHE A 110 1.07 -12.02 8.92
C PHE A 110 1.45 -12.25 10.37
N ASN A 111 0.77 -11.60 11.31
CA ASN A 111 1.00 -11.80 12.74
C ASN A 111 0.83 -13.26 13.14
N LYS A 112 -0.24 -13.91 12.69
CA LYS A 112 -0.49 -15.34 12.92
C LYS A 112 0.58 -16.25 12.31
N SER A 113 1.18 -15.83 11.20
CA SER A 113 2.27 -16.58 10.52
C SER A 113 3.66 -16.30 11.09
N GLY A 114 3.76 -15.51 12.17
CA GLY A 114 5.01 -15.20 12.86
C GLY A 114 5.85 -14.11 12.17
N ILE A 115 5.22 -13.25 11.37
CA ILE A 115 5.79 -11.97 10.93
C ILE A 115 5.45 -10.93 12.00
N ASN A 116 6.46 -10.25 12.51
CA ASN A 116 6.25 -9.19 13.48
C ASN A 116 5.56 -7.99 12.81
N ILE A 117 4.51 -7.48 13.46
CA ILE A 117 3.77 -6.27 13.09
C ILE A 117 3.68 -5.33 14.31
N PRO A 118 3.47 -4.02 14.15
CA PRO A 118 3.10 -3.15 15.26
C PRO A 118 1.89 -3.72 16.01
N GLN A 119 1.89 -3.63 17.33
CA GLN A 119 0.75 -4.13 18.14
C GLN A 119 -0.54 -3.50 17.65
N THR A 120 -1.46 -4.33 17.15
CA THR A 120 -2.67 -3.93 16.45
C THR A 120 -3.89 -4.68 16.99
N TYR A 121 -4.91 -3.94 17.39
CA TYR A 121 -6.24 -4.45 17.67
C TYR A 121 -7.17 -4.13 16.50
N PHE A 122 -7.75 -5.17 15.89
CA PHE A 122 -8.65 -5.03 14.75
C PHE A 122 -10.09 -4.89 15.22
N ILE A 123 -10.81 -3.90 14.70
CA ILE A 123 -12.19 -3.58 15.03
C ILE A 123 -13.04 -3.75 13.78
N SER A 124 -13.95 -4.69 13.80
CA SER A 124 -14.82 -4.96 12.66
C SER A 124 -15.86 -3.87 12.48
N LYS A 125 -16.21 -3.60 11.23
CA LYS A 125 -17.32 -2.71 10.85
C LYS A 125 -18.58 -3.03 11.65
N GLY A 126 -19.20 -1.98 12.19
CA GLY A 126 -20.44 -2.11 12.98
C GLY A 126 -20.26 -2.74 14.36
N ALA A 127 -19.03 -2.87 14.83
CA ALA A 127 -18.79 -3.36 16.20
C ALA A 127 -19.48 -2.46 17.22
N ASN A 128 -20.21 -3.09 18.13
CA ASN A 128 -20.92 -2.40 19.22
C ASN A 128 -19.99 -2.24 20.44
N LEU A 129 -19.05 -1.30 20.34
CA LEU A 129 -18.13 -0.91 21.42
C LEU A 129 -17.74 0.56 21.27
N SER A 130 -17.47 1.20 22.40
CA SER A 130 -16.88 2.53 22.45
C SER A 130 -15.38 2.49 22.11
N LEU A 131 -14.80 3.64 21.73
CA LEU A 131 -13.34 3.75 21.52
C LEU A 131 -12.58 3.42 22.84
N LYS A 132 -13.13 3.85 23.97
CA LYS A 132 -12.58 3.54 25.29
C LYS A 132 -12.54 2.04 25.58
N GLU A 133 -13.61 1.31 25.24
CA GLU A 133 -13.62 -0.16 25.35
C GLU A 133 -12.64 -0.82 24.36
N ALA A 134 -12.51 -0.26 23.14
CA ALA A 134 -11.53 -0.73 22.16
C ALA A 134 -10.09 -0.58 22.67
N VAL A 135 -9.75 0.56 23.26
CA VAL A 135 -8.44 0.80 23.89
C VAL A 135 -8.18 -0.22 25.00
N LYS A 136 -9.14 -0.41 25.92
CA LYS A 136 -9.01 -1.39 27.00
C LYS A 136 -8.77 -2.81 26.49
N LYS A 137 -9.55 -3.24 25.49
CA LYS A 137 -9.37 -4.58 24.87
C LYS A 137 -8.04 -4.72 24.14
N ALA A 138 -7.55 -3.63 23.51
CA ALA A 138 -6.24 -3.60 22.88
C ALA A 138 -5.13 -3.79 23.93
N GLU A 139 -5.16 -3.05 25.03
CA GLU A 139 -4.21 -3.19 26.15
C GLU A 139 -4.23 -4.61 26.76
N GLU A 140 -5.42 -5.17 26.97
CA GLU A 140 -5.58 -6.55 27.43
C GLU A 140 -4.95 -7.55 26.45
N SER A 141 -5.14 -7.34 25.14
CA SER A 141 -4.59 -8.22 24.10
C SER A 141 -3.07 -8.08 23.93
N PHE A 142 -2.52 -6.90 24.21
CA PHE A 142 -1.08 -6.62 24.13
C PHE A 142 -0.34 -7.03 25.41
N GLY A 143 -1.08 -7.21 26.53
CA GLY A 143 -0.51 -7.48 27.84
C GLY A 143 0.23 -6.30 28.46
N ARG A 144 0.00 -5.08 27.94
CA ARG A 144 0.61 -3.83 28.43
C ARG A 144 -0.28 -2.62 28.14
N ASN A 145 -0.14 -1.58 28.96
CA ASN A 145 -0.75 -0.28 28.71
C ASN A 145 0.01 0.48 27.62
N CYS A 146 -0.70 1.32 26.89
CA CYS A 146 -0.14 2.19 25.86
C CYS A 146 -0.60 3.63 26.10
N ASP A 147 0.34 4.58 26.03
CA ASP A 147 0.05 6.00 26.27
C ASP A 147 -0.50 6.69 25.02
N THR A 148 -0.12 6.21 23.83
CA THR A 148 -0.44 6.85 22.56
C THR A 148 -0.89 5.82 21.52
N TRP A 149 -1.92 6.18 20.78
CA TRP A 149 -2.63 5.32 19.84
C TRP A 149 -2.68 5.92 18.44
N VAL A 150 -2.75 5.05 17.44
CA VAL A 150 -3.14 5.39 16.07
C VAL A 150 -4.40 4.60 15.70
N LEU A 151 -5.48 5.30 15.40
CA LEU A 151 -6.70 4.74 14.85
C LEU A 151 -6.75 5.02 13.35
N LYS A 152 -6.89 3.98 12.53
CA LYS A 152 -6.94 4.13 11.07
C LYS A 152 -7.87 3.08 10.44
N PRO A 153 -8.59 3.41 9.33
CA PRO A 153 -9.41 2.43 8.63
C PRO A 153 -8.54 1.37 7.95
N CYS A 154 -9.08 0.15 7.83
CA CYS A 154 -8.39 -0.94 7.13
C CYS A 154 -8.32 -0.75 5.61
N ILE A 155 -9.21 0.04 5.02
CA ILE A 155 -9.18 0.43 3.60
C ILE A 155 -8.93 1.93 3.55
N ALA A 156 -7.70 2.32 3.25
CA ALA A 156 -7.28 3.71 3.14
C ALA A 156 -5.92 3.82 2.47
N ALA A 157 -5.66 4.96 1.83
CA ALA A 157 -4.36 5.39 1.35
C ALA A 157 -4.06 6.80 1.88
N GLY A 158 -2.78 7.23 1.86
CA GLY A 158 -2.38 8.60 2.19
C GLY A 158 -2.82 9.08 3.57
N ALA A 159 -2.82 8.22 4.60
CA ALA A 159 -3.25 8.56 5.96
C ALA A 159 -4.71 9.08 6.08
N PHE A 160 -5.58 8.75 5.12
CA PHE A 160 -6.99 9.12 5.17
C PHE A 160 -7.68 8.60 6.43
N ASN A 161 -8.39 9.48 7.16
CA ASN A 161 -9.04 9.17 8.44
C ASN A 161 -8.13 8.48 9.48
N THR A 162 -6.84 8.85 9.50
CA THR A 162 -5.87 8.37 10.48
C THR A 162 -5.75 9.40 11.62
N PHE A 163 -5.95 8.94 12.85
CA PHE A 163 -5.95 9.78 14.05
C PHE A 163 -4.88 9.29 15.02
N LYS A 164 -4.05 10.20 15.53
CA LYS A 164 -3.12 9.94 16.64
C LYS A 164 -3.66 10.66 17.87
N PHE A 165 -3.75 9.95 19.01
CA PHE A 165 -4.25 10.51 20.26
C PHE A 165 -3.61 9.80 21.46
N SER A 166 -3.56 10.49 22.60
CA SER A 166 -3.18 9.87 23.87
C SER A 166 -4.36 9.16 24.53
N THR A 167 -4.08 8.21 25.40
CA THR A 167 -5.14 7.50 26.16
C THR A 167 -6.04 8.48 26.95
N SER A 168 -5.49 9.62 27.40
CA SER A 168 -6.27 10.68 28.08
C SER A 168 -7.21 11.45 27.15
N GLU A 169 -7.01 11.38 25.83
CA GLU A 169 -7.83 12.08 24.82
C GLU A 169 -8.90 11.18 24.18
N VAL A 170 -9.05 9.94 24.62
CA VAL A 170 -10.00 8.97 24.02
C VAL A 170 -11.40 9.55 23.86
N ASP A 171 -11.91 10.25 24.88
CA ASP A 171 -13.25 10.84 24.87
C ASP A 171 -13.42 11.92 23.79
N VAL A 172 -12.33 12.59 23.37
CA VAL A 172 -12.35 13.59 22.28
C VAL A 172 -12.59 12.93 20.92
N TYR A 173 -12.10 11.70 20.74
CA TYR A 173 -12.23 10.97 19.47
C TYR A 173 -13.43 10.03 19.41
N GLU A 174 -14.16 9.85 20.50
CA GLU A 174 -15.29 8.92 20.61
C GLU A 174 -16.40 9.21 19.58
N GLU A 175 -16.81 10.47 19.43
CA GLU A 175 -17.85 10.86 18.47
C GLU A 175 -17.40 10.51 17.04
N ARG A 176 -16.16 10.86 16.69
CA ARG A 176 -15.61 10.57 15.37
C ARG A 176 -15.48 9.08 15.10
N PHE A 177 -15.08 8.30 16.10
CA PHE A 177 -15.03 6.84 15.99
C PHE A 177 -16.43 6.28 15.71
N ASN A 178 -17.44 6.71 16.45
CA ASN A 178 -18.82 6.24 16.29
C ASN A 178 -19.40 6.57 14.89
N GLU A 179 -19.05 7.71 14.32
CA GLU A 179 -19.45 8.06 12.95
C GLU A 179 -18.84 7.13 11.90
N LEU A 180 -17.61 6.66 12.12
CA LEU A 180 -16.82 5.95 11.13
C LEU A 180 -16.99 4.44 11.23
N ILE A 181 -17.09 3.87 12.44
CA ILE A 181 -17.08 2.40 12.65
C ILE A 181 -18.29 1.71 11.99
N GLY A 182 -19.40 2.40 11.82
CA GLY A 182 -20.57 1.89 11.10
C GLY A 182 -20.31 1.61 9.61
N ASN A 183 -19.24 2.17 9.04
CA ASN A 183 -18.98 2.16 7.60
C ASN A 183 -17.74 1.37 7.17
N ALA A 184 -16.78 1.15 8.08
CA ALA A 184 -15.49 0.50 7.77
C ALA A 184 -14.93 -0.30 8.94
N ASP A 185 -14.04 -1.27 8.63
CA ASP A 185 -13.16 -1.89 9.60
C ASP A 185 -12.05 -0.93 10.01
N PHE A 186 -11.59 -1.02 11.26
CA PHE A 186 -10.53 -0.17 11.80
C PHE A 186 -9.39 -0.99 12.44
N MET A 187 -8.22 -0.38 12.44
CA MET A 187 -7.07 -0.80 13.24
C MET A 187 -6.81 0.23 14.32
N LEU A 188 -6.69 -0.23 15.55
CA LEU A 188 -6.19 0.53 16.68
C LEU A 188 -4.81 0.01 17.04
N GLN A 189 -3.78 0.81 16.79
CA GLN A 189 -2.37 0.43 16.94
C GLN A 189 -1.72 1.22 18.07
N ALA A 190 -0.86 0.56 18.85
CA ALA A 190 0.09 1.27 19.70
C ALA A 190 0.99 2.15 18.83
N PHE A 191 1.13 3.43 19.17
CA PHE A 191 2.01 4.33 18.42
C PHE A 191 3.46 3.86 18.50
N GLN A 192 4.14 3.85 17.37
CA GLN A 192 5.54 3.45 17.28
C GLN A 192 6.42 4.70 17.23
N GLU A 193 7.19 4.92 18.30
CA GLU A 193 8.04 6.13 18.45
C GLU A 193 9.14 6.19 17.37
N SER A 194 9.55 5.05 16.86
CA SER A 194 10.56 4.95 15.80
C SER A 194 10.14 5.66 14.51
N ILE A 195 8.83 5.72 14.21
CA ILE A 195 8.33 6.38 13.00
C ILE A 195 8.74 7.86 12.93
N VAL A 196 8.83 8.51 14.09
CA VAL A 196 9.24 9.92 14.21
C VAL A 196 10.76 10.05 14.32
N THR A 197 11.42 9.15 15.07
CA THR A 197 12.84 9.23 15.38
C THR A 197 13.74 8.61 14.34
N LYS A 198 13.31 7.49 13.74
CA LYS A 198 14.08 6.71 12.77
C LYS A 198 13.45 6.70 11.37
N GLY A 199 12.15 7.00 11.26
CA GLY A 199 11.41 6.93 10.01
C GLY A 199 10.95 5.53 9.63
N GLU A 200 10.61 5.34 8.36
CA GLU A 200 10.12 4.09 7.76
C GLU A 200 10.99 3.74 6.54
N ILE A 201 11.31 2.47 6.40
CA ILE A 201 12.05 1.96 5.25
C ILE A 201 11.07 1.23 4.35
N SER A 202 11.05 1.60 3.07
CA SER A 202 10.26 0.92 2.03
C SER A 202 11.19 0.09 1.15
N LEU A 203 11.02 -1.22 1.21
CA LEU A 203 11.76 -2.17 0.35
C LEU A 203 10.94 -2.46 -0.89
N VAL A 204 11.52 -2.30 -2.07
CA VAL A 204 10.89 -2.66 -3.34
C VAL A 204 11.44 -4.00 -3.82
N LEU A 205 10.53 -4.94 -4.11
CA LEU A 205 10.89 -6.28 -4.57
C LEU A 205 10.10 -6.62 -5.84
N PHE A 206 10.76 -7.35 -6.74
CA PHE A 206 10.15 -7.94 -7.94
C PHE A 206 10.32 -9.45 -7.89
N GLY A 207 9.19 -10.18 -7.71
CA GLY A 207 9.24 -11.56 -7.30
C GLY A 207 10.06 -11.72 -6.02
N SER A 208 10.91 -12.71 -5.94
CA SER A 208 11.82 -12.96 -4.80
C SER A 208 13.14 -12.15 -4.87
N THR A 209 13.18 -11.06 -5.66
CA THR A 209 14.42 -10.29 -5.84
C THR A 209 14.25 -8.88 -5.27
N PHE A 210 15.11 -8.53 -4.31
CA PHE A 210 15.24 -7.14 -3.83
C PHE A 210 15.75 -6.24 -4.97
N SER A 211 15.10 -5.10 -5.14
CA SER A 211 15.46 -4.14 -6.18
C SER A 211 16.19 -2.91 -5.61
N HIS A 212 15.53 -2.21 -4.70
CA HIS A 212 16.04 -1.01 -4.05
C HIS A 212 15.19 -0.67 -2.82
N ALA A 213 15.63 0.30 -2.05
CA ALA A 213 14.90 0.80 -0.90
C ALA A 213 14.92 2.31 -0.84
N VAL A 214 13.90 2.88 -0.19
CA VAL A 214 13.88 4.27 0.20
C VAL A 214 13.64 4.39 1.70
N HIS A 215 14.16 5.46 2.29
CA HIS A 215 13.91 5.85 3.66
C HIS A 215 12.97 7.05 3.68
N LYS A 216 11.88 6.94 4.41
CA LYS A 216 10.87 7.98 4.59
C LYS A 216 10.98 8.55 6.01
N GLN A 217 11.08 9.88 6.12
CA GLN A 217 11.16 10.56 7.41
C GLN A 217 10.05 11.59 7.52
N ALA A 218 9.27 11.53 8.60
CA ALA A 218 8.23 12.51 8.88
C ALA A 218 8.80 13.92 9.04
N LYS A 219 8.02 14.93 8.65
CA LYS A 219 8.33 16.33 8.97
C LYS A 219 8.33 16.53 10.49
N GLN A 220 9.20 17.39 10.98
CA GLN A 220 9.23 17.74 12.41
C GLN A 220 7.83 18.18 12.89
N GLY A 221 7.34 17.51 13.93
CA GLY A 221 6.02 17.75 14.52
C GLY A 221 4.86 16.95 13.86
N ASP A 222 5.16 16.13 12.86
CA ASP A 222 4.20 15.16 12.26
C ASP A 222 4.70 13.73 12.47
N PHE A 223 3.80 12.77 12.36
CA PHE A 223 4.10 11.32 12.38
C PHE A 223 3.89 10.67 11.00
N ARG A 224 3.30 11.39 10.05
CA ARG A 224 3.06 10.92 8.69
C ARG A 224 4.34 11.08 7.88
N VAL A 225 4.83 9.98 7.31
CA VAL A 225 6.13 9.94 6.62
C VAL A 225 6.02 10.26 5.12
N GLN A 226 4.79 10.34 4.59
CA GLN A 226 4.56 10.59 3.18
C GLN A 226 5.01 12.01 2.79
N ASP A 227 5.57 12.15 1.59
CA ASP A 227 6.02 13.44 1.05
C ASP A 227 4.88 14.45 0.86
N ASP A 228 3.65 13.99 0.64
CA ASP A 228 2.42 14.80 0.59
C ASP A 228 2.18 15.61 1.87
N TYR A 229 2.67 15.15 3.00
CA TYR A 229 2.61 15.84 4.29
C TYR A 229 3.91 16.57 4.63
N GLY A 230 4.82 16.70 3.64
CA GLY A 230 6.11 17.37 3.80
C GLY A 230 7.18 16.49 4.44
N GLY A 231 6.98 15.18 4.47
CA GLY A 231 8.02 14.20 4.75
C GLY A 231 9.13 14.25 3.71
N THR A 232 10.25 13.62 4.01
CA THR A 232 11.38 13.47 3.08
C THR A 232 11.55 12.02 2.70
N VAL A 233 11.83 11.78 1.42
CA VAL A 233 12.12 10.45 0.87
C VAL A 233 13.50 10.48 0.24
N LYS A 234 14.33 9.47 0.53
CA LYS A 234 15.69 9.35 0.00
C LYS A 234 15.98 7.90 -0.32
N ILE A 235 16.84 7.66 -1.32
CA ILE A 235 17.39 6.34 -1.57
C ILE A 235 18.08 5.82 -0.30
N TYR A 236 17.98 4.55 -0.04
CA TYR A 236 18.49 3.91 1.16
C TYR A 236 19.20 2.61 0.85
N ASP A 237 20.39 2.44 1.43
CA ASP A 237 21.14 1.20 1.35
C ASP A 237 20.66 0.26 2.46
N ALA A 238 19.66 -0.57 2.14
CA ALA A 238 19.08 -1.50 3.10
C ALA A 238 20.10 -2.54 3.57
N THR A 239 20.10 -2.80 4.87
CA THR A 239 20.92 -3.86 5.46
C THR A 239 20.42 -5.23 5.05
N GLN A 240 21.29 -6.25 5.13
CA GLN A 240 20.89 -7.63 4.80
C GLN A 240 19.74 -8.11 5.70
N ASN A 241 19.72 -7.75 6.98
CA ASN A 241 18.65 -8.11 7.91
C ASN A 241 17.28 -7.52 7.49
N GLU A 242 17.25 -6.29 6.99
CA GLU A 242 16.03 -5.64 6.48
C GLU A 242 15.56 -6.31 5.18
N ILE A 243 16.50 -6.62 4.28
CA ILE A 243 16.21 -7.34 3.03
C ILE A 243 15.66 -8.74 3.35
N ASP A 244 16.29 -9.47 4.27
CA ASP A 244 15.85 -10.81 4.68
C ASP A 244 14.46 -10.77 5.33
N PHE A 245 14.17 -9.73 6.12
CA PHE A 245 12.83 -9.51 6.67
C PHE A 245 11.80 -9.27 5.56
N GLY A 246 12.10 -8.40 4.59
CA GLY A 246 11.24 -8.17 3.43
C GLY A 246 10.98 -9.43 2.61
N LEU A 247 12.02 -10.24 2.36
CA LEU A 247 11.90 -11.53 1.69
C LEU A 247 11.05 -12.52 2.51
N LYS A 248 11.20 -12.54 3.84
CA LYS A 248 10.35 -13.36 4.72
C LYS A 248 8.88 -12.96 4.59
N VAL A 249 8.58 -11.65 4.52
CA VAL A 249 7.21 -11.14 4.35
C VAL A 249 6.60 -11.61 3.04
N ILE A 250 7.25 -11.40 1.90
CA ILE A 250 6.68 -11.78 0.61
C ILE A 250 6.55 -13.29 0.43
N ASN A 251 7.46 -14.08 1.03
CA ASN A 251 7.37 -15.54 1.01
C ASN A 251 6.28 -16.10 1.95
N ALA A 252 5.75 -15.29 2.86
CA ALA A 252 4.61 -15.65 3.70
C ALA A 252 3.25 -15.31 3.04
N CYS A 253 3.24 -14.65 1.88
CA CYS A 253 2.04 -14.49 1.06
C CYS A 253 1.61 -15.85 0.49
N GLU A 254 0.31 -16.03 0.26
CA GLU A 254 -0.24 -17.25 -0.36
C GLU A 254 0.32 -17.49 -1.77
N GLU A 255 0.54 -16.41 -2.51
CA GLU A 255 1.22 -16.40 -3.81
C GLU A 255 2.36 -15.38 -3.76
N LEU A 256 3.48 -15.67 -4.42
CA LEU A 256 4.60 -14.73 -4.51
C LEU A 256 4.20 -13.52 -5.37
N PRO A 257 4.23 -12.28 -4.81
CA PRO A 257 3.94 -11.09 -5.59
C PRO A 257 4.93 -10.86 -6.73
N ILE A 258 4.44 -10.42 -7.89
CA ILE A 258 5.29 -10.02 -9.03
C ILE A 258 6.03 -8.72 -8.72
N TYR A 259 5.35 -7.81 -8.02
CA TYR A 259 5.93 -6.58 -7.48
C TYR A 259 5.33 -6.33 -6.10
N SER A 260 6.13 -5.76 -5.24
CA SER A 260 5.71 -5.41 -3.88
C SER A 260 6.53 -4.27 -3.31
N ARG A 261 5.92 -3.54 -2.37
CA ARG A 261 6.59 -2.64 -1.46
C ARG A 261 6.33 -3.12 -0.03
N VAL A 262 7.40 -3.42 0.68
CA VAL A 262 7.35 -3.85 2.08
C VAL A 262 7.82 -2.66 2.93
N ASP A 263 6.89 -2.06 3.66
CA ASP A 263 7.19 -0.93 4.55
C ASP A 263 7.49 -1.48 5.95
N ILE A 264 8.69 -1.21 6.43
CA ILE A 264 9.20 -1.72 7.70
C ILE A 264 9.59 -0.59 8.64
N ILE A 265 9.39 -0.82 9.91
CA ILE A 265 9.82 0.07 11.00
C ILE A 265 10.51 -0.77 12.08
N GLU A 266 11.20 -0.11 13.00
CA GLU A 266 11.57 -0.71 14.28
C GLU A 266 10.41 -0.50 15.26
N ASP A 267 9.91 -1.55 15.88
CA ASP A 267 8.83 -1.43 16.86
C ASP A 267 9.34 -0.91 18.22
N ASN A 268 8.43 -0.69 19.17
CA ASN A 268 8.77 -0.19 20.51
C ASN A 268 9.60 -1.20 21.34
N ASP A 269 9.74 -2.44 20.88
CA ASP A 269 10.59 -3.45 21.49
C ASP A 269 11.96 -3.58 20.79
N GLY A 270 12.22 -2.72 19.77
CA GLY A 270 13.49 -2.67 19.03
C GLY A 270 13.61 -3.74 17.94
N CYS A 271 12.51 -4.36 17.54
CA CYS A 271 12.49 -5.38 16.49
C CYS A 271 12.00 -4.80 15.17
N LEU A 272 12.46 -5.36 14.03
CA LEU A 272 11.86 -5.04 12.74
C LEU A 272 10.40 -5.50 12.72
N ALA A 273 9.51 -4.63 12.27
CA ALA A 273 8.08 -4.90 12.16
C ALA A 273 7.54 -4.45 10.81
N LEU A 274 6.63 -5.25 10.25
CA LEU A 274 5.89 -4.91 9.03
C LEU A 274 4.85 -3.86 9.34
N ALA A 275 5.06 -2.62 8.89
CA ALA A 275 4.10 -1.54 9.01
C ALA A 275 2.99 -1.65 7.95
N GLU A 276 3.38 -2.02 6.71
CA GLU A 276 2.48 -2.20 5.58
C GLU A 276 3.11 -3.09 4.50
N LEU A 277 2.29 -3.87 3.80
CA LEU A 277 2.64 -4.52 2.54
C LEU A 277 1.75 -3.96 1.44
N GLU A 278 2.34 -3.35 0.42
CA GLU A 278 1.61 -2.91 -0.76
C GLU A 278 1.97 -3.77 -1.97
N ILE A 279 0.98 -4.50 -2.48
CA ILE A 279 1.06 -5.30 -3.71
C ILE A 279 -0.07 -4.94 -4.68
N PHE A 280 -0.96 -4.05 -4.24
CA PHE A 280 -2.09 -3.57 -5.02
C PHE A 280 -1.67 -2.35 -5.85
N GLU A 281 -1.31 -1.23 -5.20
CA GLU A 281 -1.06 0.05 -5.88
C GLU A 281 0.19 0.79 -5.35
N PRO A 282 1.31 0.11 -5.12
CA PRO A 282 2.47 0.73 -4.48
C PRO A 282 3.09 1.81 -5.35
N GLU A 283 3.46 2.92 -4.71
CA GLU A 283 4.50 3.77 -5.24
C GLU A 283 5.83 3.01 -5.14
N LEU A 284 6.47 2.76 -6.29
CA LEU A 284 7.68 1.94 -6.39
C LEU A 284 8.97 2.77 -6.53
N TRP A 285 8.86 4.08 -6.38
CA TRP A 285 9.99 5.01 -6.28
C TRP A 285 10.94 4.96 -7.49
N PHE A 286 10.42 4.66 -8.68
CA PHE A 286 11.23 4.62 -9.92
C PHE A 286 11.94 5.93 -10.21
N ARG A 287 11.41 7.08 -9.74
CA ARG A 287 12.08 8.38 -9.91
C ARG A 287 13.41 8.47 -9.17
N PHE A 288 13.63 7.64 -8.13
CA PHE A 288 14.90 7.55 -7.41
C PHE A 288 15.83 6.47 -7.96
N GLN A 289 15.27 5.46 -8.65
CA GLN A 289 15.99 4.32 -9.21
C GLN A 289 15.40 3.93 -10.58
N PRO A 290 15.56 4.78 -11.64
CA PRO A 290 14.86 4.60 -12.93
C PRO A 290 15.10 3.25 -13.60
N GLU A 291 16.32 2.70 -13.48
CA GLU A 291 16.67 1.41 -14.06
C GLU A 291 15.89 0.24 -13.46
N SER A 292 15.27 0.43 -12.30
CA SER A 292 14.44 -0.61 -11.66
C SER A 292 13.14 -0.86 -12.42
N ALA A 293 12.64 0.10 -13.21
CA ALA A 293 11.52 -0.13 -14.12
C ALA A 293 11.84 -1.23 -15.14
N GLY A 294 13.09 -1.27 -15.65
CA GLY A 294 13.57 -2.34 -16.52
C GLY A 294 13.62 -3.71 -15.83
N LYS A 295 13.92 -3.76 -14.52
CA LYS A 295 13.86 -5.02 -13.74
C LYS A 295 12.43 -5.53 -13.64
N LEU A 296 11.46 -4.64 -13.36
CA LEU A 296 10.04 -4.99 -13.33
C LEU A 296 9.57 -5.48 -14.70
N ALA A 297 9.87 -4.76 -15.77
CA ALA A 297 9.49 -5.13 -17.14
C ALA A 297 10.01 -6.51 -17.53
N LYS A 298 11.28 -6.82 -17.25
CA LYS A 298 11.87 -8.14 -17.49
C LYS A 298 11.19 -9.24 -16.68
N THR A 299 10.84 -8.96 -15.42
CA THR A 299 10.12 -9.92 -14.57
C THR A 299 8.74 -10.22 -15.15
N ILE A 300 8.00 -9.20 -15.56
CA ILE A 300 6.68 -9.35 -16.21
C ILE A 300 6.83 -10.13 -17.52
N LYS A 301 7.79 -9.75 -18.38
CA LYS A 301 8.02 -10.42 -19.66
C LYS A 301 8.30 -11.90 -19.47
N LYS A 302 9.18 -12.23 -18.52
CA LYS A 302 9.56 -13.61 -18.21
C LYS A 302 8.38 -14.46 -17.74
N ILE A 303 7.47 -13.90 -16.94
CA ILE A 303 6.41 -14.69 -16.31
C ILE A 303 5.19 -14.81 -17.23
N TYR A 304 4.83 -13.77 -17.95
CA TYR A 304 3.56 -13.69 -18.68
C TYR A 304 3.69 -13.82 -20.21
N PHE A 305 4.91 -13.66 -20.76
CA PHE A 305 5.12 -13.60 -22.23
C PHE A 305 6.24 -14.52 -22.73
N SER A 306 6.73 -15.43 -21.89
CA SER A 306 7.74 -16.45 -22.27
C SER A 306 7.11 -17.67 -22.90
#